data_3904ed0b8fba902c1a7b16ae35efa863
#
_entry.id   3904ed0b8fba902c1a7b16ae35efa863
#
_cell.length_a   1.000
_cell.length_b   1.000
_cell.length_c   1.000
_cell.angle_alpha   90.00
_cell.angle_beta   90.00
_cell.angle_gamma   90.00
#
_symmetry.space_group_name_H-M   'P 1'
#
loop_
_entity.id
_entity.type
_entity.pdbx_description
1 polymer ?
#
loop_
_entity_poly.entity_id
_entity_poly.type
_entity_poly.pdbx_seq_one_letter_code
_entity_poly.pdbx_strand_id
1 'polypeptide(L)'
;MRNRSETQIENRRNTRTDTQTEIRLTLIRHGTTLSNKEGRYLGKTDEALSQEGIGRLEKSVKDGSYPIVDFLFSGPMKRCQETAQILYPGRVPMLIPEWTEMDFGAFEGHNYKELSGDPEYQRWIDSGGTLPFPGGESREIFICRSVAGYEKMLHYMKASWKRSAASGQGSRSMEQKEQEEIQRDENEAGDAGTKNTRIRNISAVVHGGTIMALLSHFLGGEYFDYQVKCGQGYSGRLVFPADGADPEWKEFRRLSEYTAAELIKGETNG
;
A
#
# COMPACT_ATOMS: atom_id res chain seq x y z
N MET A 1 -47.86 -39.64 -11.29
CA MET A 1 -46.60 -39.87 -10.57
C MET A 1 -45.51 -39.15 -11.34
N ARG A 2 -45.23 -37.90 -10.97
CA ARG A 2 -44.14 -37.10 -11.57
C ARG A 2 -42.89 -37.20 -10.69
N ASN A 3 -41.79 -37.46 -11.33
CA ASN A 3 -40.49 -37.82 -10.77
C ASN A 3 -39.95 -36.81 -9.73
N ARG A 4 -39.70 -37.28 -8.52
CA ARG A 4 -39.02 -36.56 -7.41
C ARG A 4 -37.50 -36.39 -7.60
N SER A 5 -36.94 -36.85 -8.72
CA SER A 5 -35.50 -36.87 -8.96
C SER A 5 -34.94 -35.63 -9.71
N GLU A 6 -35.80 -34.87 -10.41
CA GLU A 6 -35.34 -33.69 -11.17
C GLU A 6 -35.23 -32.42 -10.29
N THR A 7 -36.00 -32.30 -9.22
CA THR A 7 -35.94 -31.11 -8.35
C THR A 7 -34.75 -31.09 -7.38
N GLN A 8 -34.07 -32.22 -7.19
CA GLN A 8 -32.88 -32.28 -6.34
C GLN A 8 -31.56 -31.97 -7.08
N ILE A 9 -31.54 -31.98 -8.40
CA ILE A 9 -30.37 -31.70 -9.21
C ILE A 9 -30.22 -30.18 -9.49
N GLU A 10 -31.34 -29.46 -9.58
CA GLU A 10 -31.31 -27.99 -9.76
C GLU A 10 -30.88 -27.23 -8.51
N ASN A 11 -31.11 -27.74 -7.31
CA ASN A 11 -30.71 -27.07 -6.06
C ASN A 11 -29.24 -27.28 -5.66
N ARG A 12 -28.45 -28.06 -6.40
CA ARG A 12 -27.01 -28.23 -6.16
C ARG A 12 -26.11 -27.32 -7.02
N ARG A 13 -26.67 -26.51 -7.91
CA ARG A 13 -25.91 -25.63 -8.80
C ARG A 13 -25.79 -24.19 -8.32
N ASN A 14 -26.38 -23.82 -7.20
CA ASN A 14 -26.44 -22.38 -6.82
C ASN A 14 -25.93 -22.05 -5.42
N THR A 15 -24.87 -22.74 -4.95
CA THR A 15 -24.10 -22.26 -3.80
C THR A 15 -22.60 -22.28 -4.12
N ARG A 16 -22.20 -21.67 -5.22
CA ARG A 16 -20.88 -21.05 -5.28
C ARG A 16 -21.02 -19.76 -4.50
N THR A 17 -20.73 -19.79 -3.22
CA THR A 17 -20.44 -18.57 -2.45
C THR A 17 -19.28 -17.90 -3.17
N ASP A 18 -19.58 -16.79 -3.86
CA ASP A 18 -18.61 -15.88 -4.44
C ASP A 18 -17.74 -15.38 -3.29
N THR A 19 -16.63 -16.07 -3.06
CA THR A 19 -15.67 -15.67 -2.04
C THR A 19 -14.88 -14.50 -2.65
N GLN A 20 -15.36 -13.29 -2.41
CA GLN A 20 -14.60 -12.08 -2.73
C GLN A 20 -13.25 -12.16 -2.01
N THR A 21 -12.18 -11.92 -2.75
CA THR A 21 -10.85 -11.83 -2.14
C THR A 21 -10.62 -10.40 -1.71
N GLU A 22 -10.33 -10.22 -0.43
CA GLU A 22 -9.99 -8.90 0.12
C GLU A 22 -8.53 -8.86 0.53
N ILE A 23 -7.92 -7.72 0.31
CA ILE A 23 -6.59 -7.39 0.84
C ILE A 23 -6.60 -6.00 1.47
N ARG A 24 -5.82 -5.83 2.50
CA ARG A 24 -5.52 -4.50 3.05
C ARG A 24 -4.30 -3.95 2.34
N LEU A 25 -4.45 -2.80 1.70
CA LEU A 25 -3.34 -2.04 1.13
C LEU A 25 -3.02 -0.85 2.01
N THR A 26 -1.76 -0.73 2.40
CA THR A 26 -1.23 0.40 3.16
C THR A 26 -0.18 1.12 2.35
N LEU A 27 -0.40 2.40 2.06
CA LEU A 27 0.53 3.28 1.37
C LEU A 27 1.20 4.17 2.43
N ILE A 28 2.52 4.11 2.56
CA ILE A 28 3.30 4.82 3.58
C ILE A 28 4.27 5.78 2.89
N ARG A 29 4.22 7.07 3.24
CA ARG A 29 5.24 8.02 2.80
C ARG A 29 6.56 7.72 3.53
N HIS A 30 7.68 7.72 2.80
CA HIS A 30 9.01 7.58 3.40
C HIS A 30 9.24 8.53 4.59
N GLY A 31 10.20 8.20 5.45
CA GLY A 31 10.62 9.02 6.58
C GLY A 31 11.23 10.35 6.16
N THR A 32 11.50 11.21 7.13
CA THR A 32 11.99 12.56 6.89
C THR A 32 13.46 12.56 6.45
N THR A 33 13.78 13.25 5.35
CA THR A 33 15.12 13.56 4.88
C THR A 33 15.53 14.98 5.30
N LEU A 34 16.77 15.38 5.02
CA LEU A 34 17.21 16.76 5.28
C LEU A 34 16.45 17.76 4.39
N SER A 35 16.33 17.47 3.10
CA SER A 35 15.59 18.30 2.14
C SER A 35 14.12 18.48 2.54
N ASN A 36 13.48 17.44 3.10
CA ASN A 36 12.11 17.59 3.60
C ASN A 36 12.01 18.58 4.79
N LYS A 37 13.03 18.61 5.67
CA LYS A 37 13.09 19.57 6.78
C LYS A 37 13.25 21.00 6.30
N GLU A 38 13.97 21.18 5.22
CA GLU A 38 14.22 22.48 4.60
C GLU A 38 13.11 22.92 3.64
N GLY A 39 12.10 22.07 3.43
CA GLY A 39 10.96 22.34 2.53
C GLY A 39 11.39 22.39 1.06
N ARG A 40 12.43 21.62 0.68
CA ARG A 40 12.94 21.54 -0.70
C ARG A 40 12.12 20.57 -1.55
N TYR A 41 11.95 20.89 -2.82
CA TYR A 41 11.50 19.95 -3.82
C TYR A 41 12.54 18.82 -3.95
N LEU A 42 12.18 17.61 -3.58
CA LEU A 42 13.04 16.43 -3.56
C LEU A 42 12.43 15.32 -4.42
N GLY A 43 12.79 15.27 -5.67
CA GLY A 43 12.30 14.29 -6.64
C GLY A 43 13.34 13.21 -6.95
N LYS A 44 14.12 13.43 -8.00
CA LYS A 44 15.15 12.48 -8.49
C LYS A 44 16.38 12.35 -7.61
N THR A 45 16.68 13.34 -6.78
CA THR A 45 17.81 13.27 -5.86
C THR A 45 17.63 12.11 -4.88
N ASP A 46 18.60 11.20 -4.86
CA ASP A 46 18.55 10.00 -4.04
C ASP A 46 19.16 10.23 -2.65
N GLU A 47 18.43 10.96 -1.83
CA GLU A 47 18.81 11.35 -0.47
C GLU A 47 18.38 10.30 0.55
N ALA A 48 19.25 10.03 1.53
CA ALA A 48 18.97 9.16 2.68
C ALA A 48 18.06 9.82 3.72
N LEU A 49 17.53 9.04 4.65
CA LEU A 49 16.81 9.55 5.81
C LEU A 49 17.73 10.40 6.71
N SER A 50 17.18 11.45 7.31
CA SER A 50 17.85 12.16 8.39
C SER A 50 17.84 11.35 9.69
N GLN A 51 18.80 11.58 10.59
CA GLN A 51 18.83 10.92 11.90
C GLN A 51 17.54 11.14 12.69
N GLU A 52 16.99 12.34 12.62
CA GLU A 52 15.70 12.64 13.23
C GLU A 52 14.55 11.85 12.57
N GLY A 53 14.59 11.71 11.24
CA GLY A 53 13.62 10.90 10.49
C GLY A 53 13.65 9.43 10.92
N ILE A 54 14.84 8.86 11.09
CA ILE A 54 15.05 7.50 11.59
C ILE A 54 14.46 7.36 12.99
N GLY A 55 14.81 8.23 13.93
CA GLY A 55 14.32 8.15 15.31
C GLY A 55 12.79 8.29 15.43
N ARG A 56 12.15 9.10 14.56
CA ARG A 56 10.69 9.21 14.49
C ARG A 56 10.04 7.91 14.01
N LEU A 57 10.61 7.27 12.99
CA LEU A 57 10.11 5.98 12.48
C LEU A 57 10.24 4.88 13.52
N GLU A 58 11.40 4.75 14.16
CA GLU A 58 11.65 3.78 15.23
C GLU A 58 10.67 3.94 16.41
N LYS A 59 10.37 5.17 16.78
CA LYS A 59 9.35 5.45 17.78
C LYS A 59 7.97 4.98 17.32
N SER A 60 7.56 5.33 16.11
CA SER A 60 6.27 4.93 15.56
C SER A 60 6.12 3.41 15.42
N VAL A 61 7.21 2.69 15.13
CA VAL A 61 7.23 1.21 15.16
C VAL A 61 6.95 0.69 16.56
N LYS A 62 7.62 1.23 17.59
CA LYS A 62 7.39 0.83 18.99
C LYS A 62 5.96 1.13 19.45
N ASP A 63 5.37 2.19 18.94
CA ASP A 63 3.99 2.59 19.25
C ASP A 63 2.94 1.76 18.47
N GLY A 64 3.36 0.79 17.64
CA GLY A 64 2.45 -0.08 16.87
C GLY A 64 1.69 0.65 15.75
N SER A 65 2.27 1.71 15.18
CA SER A 65 1.60 2.57 14.19
C SER A 65 1.52 1.97 12.79
N TYR A 66 2.03 0.77 12.55
CA TYR A 66 2.07 0.14 11.22
C TYR A 66 1.53 -1.29 11.25
N PRO A 67 0.86 -1.74 10.17
CA PRO A 67 0.29 -3.08 10.12
C PRO A 67 1.38 -4.15 9.97
N ILE A 68 1.07 -5.38 10.39
CA ILE A 68 1.85 -6.56 10.01
C ILE A 68 1.72 -6.75 8.49
N VAL A 69 2.80 -7.15 7.82
CA VAL A 69 2.86 -7.22 6.37
C VAL A 69 3.11 -8.65 5.86
N ASP A 70 2.29 -9.09 4.90
CA ASP A 70 2.54 -10.32 4.13
C ASP A 70 3.41 -10.01 2.90
N PHE A 71 3.17 -8.88 2.21
CA PHE A 71 3.93 -8.42 1.05
C PHE A 71 4.37 -6.97 1.24
N LEU A 72 5.65 -6.74 1.04
CA LEU A 72 6.27 -5.43 1.16
C LEU A 72 6.75 -4.95 -0.21
N PHE A 73 6.33 -3.75 -0.60
CA PHE A 73 6.78 -3.06 -1.79
C PHE A 73 7.43 -1.73 -1.43
N SER A 74 8.26 -1.21 -2.32
CA SER A 74 8.90 0.08 -2.12
C SER A 74 9.15 0.78 -3.46
N GLY A 75 9.10 2.10 -3.45
CA GLY A 75 9.77 2.89 -4.47
C GLY A 75 11.28 2.64 -4.46
N PRO A 76 11.98 2.90 -5.58
CA PRO A 76 13.39 2.55 -5.74
C PRO A 76 14.35 3.47 -4.98
N MET A 77 13.88 4.64 -4.51
CA MET A 77 14.71 5.64 -3.86
C MET A 77 15.18 5.18 -2.48
N LYS A 78 16.42 5.55 -2.13
CA LYS A 78 17.08 5.18 -0.86
C LYS A 78 16.23 5.47 0.37
N ARG A 79 15.61 6.66 0.45
CA ARG A 79 14.71 7.06 1.54
C ARG A 79 13.50 6.12 1.71
N CYS A 80 12.97 5.54 0.61
CA CYS A 80 11.88 4.58 0.67
C CYS A 80 12.38 3.22 1.19
N GLN A 81 13.52 2.74 0.68
CA GLN A 81 14.11 1.46 1.07
C GLN A 81 14.55 1.47 2.54
N GLU A 82 15.23 2.53 2.99
CA GLU A 82 15.62 2.70 4.39
C GLU A 82 14.39 2.75 5.32
N THR A 83 13.33 3.46 4.91
CA THR A 83 12.06 3.45 5.64
C THR A 83 11.50 2.03 5.73
N ALA A 84 11.43 1.30 4.62
CA ALA A 84 10.91 -0.07 4.61
C ALA A 84 11.69 -0.99 5.55
N GLN A 85 13.02 -0.86 5.60
CA GLN A 85 13.88 -1.65 6.50
C GLN A 85 13.63 -1.35 7.98
N ILE A 86 13.38 -0.07 8.32
CA ILE A 86 13.08 0.35 9.70
C ILE A 86 11.69 -0.16 10.12
N LEU A 87 10.69 -0.02 9.24
CA LEU A 87 9.32 -0.42 9.57
C LEU A 87 9.13 -1.94 9.63
N TYR A 88 9.87 -2.68 8.81
CA TYR A 88 9.71 -4.12 8.64
C TYR A 88 11.07 -4.84 8.63
N PRO A 89 11.76 -4.90 9.79
CA PRO A 89 13.09 -5.52 9.90
C PRO A 89 13.07 -6.95 9.38
N GLY A 90 14.11 -7.33 8.64
CA GLY A 90 14.24 -8.67 8.06
C GLY A 90 13.38 -8.93 6.81
N ARG A 91 12.57 -7.96 6.37
CA ARG A 91 11.81 -8.06 5.11
C ARG A 91 12.53 -7.32 3.98
N VAL A 92 12.64 -7.95 2.82
CA VAL A 92 13.18 -7.32 1.60
C VAL A 92 12.02 -6.83 0.76
N PRO A 93 11.89 -5.50 0.52
CA PRO A 93 10.82 -4.98 -0.30
C PRO A 93 11.02 -5.33 -1.77
N MET A 94 9.92 -5.61 -2.48
CA MET A 94 9.91 -5.64 -3.94
C MET A 94 9.88 -4.22 -4.47
N LEU A 95 10.86 -3.86 -5.28
CA LEU A 95 10.99 -2.50 -5.82
C LEU A 95 10.09 -2.31 -7.03
N ILE A 96 9.38 -1.18 -7.05
CA ILE A 96 8.55 -0.72 -8.17
C ILE A 96 9.21 0.55 -8.74
N PRO A 97 9.93 0.46 -9.87
CA PRO A 97 10.63 1.61 -10.45
C PRO A 97 9.71 2.77 -10.82
N GLU A 98 8.47 2.47 -11.20
CA GLU A 98 7.43 3.45 -11.53
C GLU A 98 7.05 4.34 -10.34
N TRP A 99 7.39 3.96 -9.10
CA TRP A 99 7.19 4.73 -7.87
C TRP A 99 8.41 5.57 -7.46
N THR A 100 9.21 6.01 -8.41
CA THR A 100 10.15 7.13 -8.22
C THR A 100 9.34 8.40 -7.96
N GLU A 101 9.82 9.34 -7.13
CA GLU A 101 9.12 10.62 -6.90
C GLU A 101 9.03 11.45 -8.18
N MET A 102 8.15 12.43 -8.19
CA MET A 102 7.96 13.37 -9.29
C MET A 102 9.27 14.06 -9.66
N ASP A 103 9.50 14.21 -10.96
CA ASP A 103 10.59 15.00 -11.49
C ASP A 103 10.27 16.49 -11.39
N PHE A 104 10.85 17.16 -10.43
CA PHE A 104 10.63 18.60 -10.21
C PHE A 104 11.43 19.51 -11.16
N GLY A 105 12.21 18.94 -12.07
CA GLY A 105 12.95 19.69 -13.08
C GLY A 105 13.79 20.81 -12.48
N ALA A 106 13.59 22.05 -12.96
CA ALA A 106 14.34 23.21 -12.49
C ALA A 106 14.08 23.59 -11.01
N PHE A 107 13.01 23.06 -10.40
CA PHE A 107 12.73 23.33 -8.98
C PHE A 107 13.40 22.33 -8.04
N GLU A 108 14.00 21.27 -8.57
CA GLU A 108 14.70 20.26 -7.77
C GLU A 108 15.76 20.90 -6.86
N GLY A 109 15.75 20.51 -5.59
CA GLY A 109 16.71 21.01 -4.59
C GLY A 109 16.44 22.40 -4.04
N HIS A 110 15.50 23.17 -4.60
CA HIS A 110 15.12 24.49 -4.12
C HIS A 110 13.90 24.43 -3.20
N ASN A 111 13.77 25.40 -2.31
CA ASN A 111 12.56 25.63 -1.54
C ASN A 111 11.78 26.84 -2.06
N TYR A 112 10.56 27.01 -1.58
CA TYR A 112 9.67 28.09 -2.04
C TYR A 112 10.23 29.51 -1.83
N LYS A 113 11.14 29.70 -0.83
CA LYS A 113 11.77 31.01 -0.59
C LYS A 113 12.84 31.32 -1.62
N GLU A 114 13.63 30.31 -1.99
CA GLU A 114 14.66 30.41 -3.01
C GLU A 114 14.07 30.61 -4.40
N LEU A 115 12.88 30.05 -4.67
CA LEU A 115 12.12 30.22 -5.92
C LEU A 115 11.25 31.47 -5.93
N SER A 116 11.17 32.22 -4.83
CA SER A 116 10.39 33.44 -4.75
C SER A 116 10.94 34.49 -5.71
N GLY A 117 10.06 35.00 -6.60
CA GLY A 117 10.45 35.96 -7.64
C GLY A 117 10.88 35.34 -8.97
N ASP A 118 11.00 34.03 -9.05
CA ASP A 118 11.18 33.33 -10.32
C ASP A 118 9.87 33.36 -11.14
N PRO A 119 9.85 33.90 -12.38
CA PRO A 119 8.64 33.99 -13.18
C PRO A 119 8.08 32.62 -13.58
N GLU A 120 8.89 31.57 -13.72
CA GLU A 120 8.44 30.22 -14.04
C GLU A 120 7.78 29.58 -12.83
N TYR A 121 8.36 29.80 -11.64
CA TYR A 121 7.74 29.35 -10.39
C TYR A 121 6.40 30.05 -10.15
N GLN A 122 6.32 31.37 -10.38
CA GLN A 122 5.05 32.09 -10.23
C GLN A 122 3.97 31.57 -11.19
N ARG A 123 4.31 31.35 -12.47
CA ARG A 123 3.38 30.78 -13.44
C ARG A 123 2.89 29.39 -13.01
N TRP A 124 3.79 28.57 -12.45
CA TRP A 124 3.42 27.25 -11.95
C TRP A 124 2.46 27.34 -10.75
N ILE A 125 2.71 28.25 -9.81
CA ILE A 125 1.82 28.51 -8.66
C ILE A 125 0.45 29.02 -9.16
N ASP A 126 0.41 30.00 -10.06
CA ASP A 126 -0.83 30.58 -10.60
C ASP A 126 -1.70 29.55 -11.34
N SER A 127 -1.07 28.50 -11.88
CA SER A 127 -1.77 27.38 -12.49
C SER A 127 -2.39 26.41 -11.48
N GLY A 128 -2.20 26.61 -10.18
CA GLY A 128 -2.56 25.61 -9.16
C GLY A 128 -1.75 24.31 -9.28
N GLY A 129 -0.53 24.37 -9.84
CA GLY A 129 0.34 23.21 -10.07
C GLY A 129 -0.19 22.27 -11.16
N THR A 130 -0.97 22.78 -12.12
CA THR A 130 -1.44 22.00 -13.30
C THR A 130 -0.43 22.04 -14.44
N LEU A 131 0.40 23.07 -14.53
CA LEU A 131 1.48 23.10 -15.50
C LEU A 131 2.58 22.08 -15.15
N PRO A 132 3.28 21.53 -16.16
CA PRO A 132 4.47 20.73 -15.92
C PRO A 132 5.54 21.54 -15.17
N PHE A 133 6.36 20.88 -14.37
CA PHE A 133 7.58 21.50 -13.84
C PHE A 133 8.51 21.83 -14.99
N PRO A 134 9.15 23.01 -14.99
CA PRO A 134 10.09 23.39 -16.06
C PRO A 134 11.23 22.38 -16.19
N GLY A 135 11.33 21.71 -17.35
CA GLY A 135 12.28 20.63 -17.56
C GLY A 135 12.02 19.35 -16.76
N GLY A 136 10.85 19.25 -16.13
CA GLY A 136 10.44 18.12 -15.33
C GLY A 136 9.15 17.45 -15.83
N GLU A 137 8.41 16.85 -14.92
CA GLU A 137 7.23 16.01 -15.20
C GLU A 137 5.93 16.78 -14.99
N SER A 138 4.89 16.46 -15.77
CA SER A 138 3.53 16.93 -15.49
C SER A 138 2.84 16.02 -14.46
N ARG A 139 1.82 16.56 -13.80
CA ARG A 139 0.98 15.80 -12.85
C ARG A 139 0.34 14.59 -13.52
N GLU A 140 -0.15 14.73 -14.76
CA GLU A 140 -0.81 13.68 -15.51
C GLU A 140 0.15 12.52 -15.81
N ILE A 141 1.37 12.81 -16.28
CA ILE A 141 2.42 11.81 -16.53
C ILE A 141 2.75 11.08 -15.24
N PHE A 142 2.91 11.83 -14.14
CA PHE A 142 3.22 11.26 -12.83
C PHE A 142 2.11 10.34 -12.32
N ILE A 143 0.83 10.74 -12.46
CA ILE A 143 -0.32 9.91 -12.09
C ILE A 143 -0.34 8.64 -12.94
N CYS A 144 -0.23 8.73 -14.26
CA CYS A 144 -0.20 7.57 -15.16
C CYS A 144 0.90 6.59 -14.77
N ARG A 145 2.11 7.09 -14.50
CA ARG A 145 3.25 6.27 -14.07
C ARG A 145 3.02 5.62 -12.71
N SER A 146 2.46 6.34 -11.76
CA SER A 146 2.13 5.82 -10.43
C SER A 146 1.09 4.70 -10.50
N VAL A 147 0.07 4.84 -11.36
CA VAL A 147 -0.96 3.82 -11.63
C VAL A 147 -0.34 2.59 -12.28
N ALA A 148 0.54 2.76 -13.28
CA ALA A 148 1.26 1.63 -13.89
C ALA A 148 2.09 0.84 -12.84
N GLY A 149 2.69 1.53 -11.87
CA GLY A 149 3.36 0.89 -10.74
C GLY A 149 2.40 0.08 -9.85
N TYR A 150 1.20 0.59 -9.61
CA TYR A 150 0.16 -0.14 -8.87
C TYR A 150 -0.31 -1.40 -9.63
N GLU A 151 -0.54 -1.30 -10.93
CA GLU A 151 -0.90 -2.46 -11.75
C GLU A 151 0.18 -3.53 -11.72
N LYS A 152 1.45 -3.13 -11.77
CA LYS A 152 2.60 -4.02 -11.64
C LYS A 152 2.64 -4.71 -10.27
N MET A 153 2.38 -3.98 -9.18
CA MET A 153 2.22 -4.54 -7.84
C MET A 153 1.12 -5.61 -7.83
N LEU A 154 -0.07 -5.31 -8.38
CA LEU A 154 -1.18 -6.28 -8.48
C LEU A 154 -0.79 -7.52 -9.27
N HIS A 155 -0.06 -7.36 -10.38
CA HIS A 155 0.41 -8.48 -11.18
C HIS A 155 1.31 -9.43 -10.38
N TYR A 156 2.28 -8.89 -9.63
CA TYR A 156 3.15 -9.68 -8.75
C TYR A 156 2.38 -10.45 -7.71
N MET A 157 1.39 -9.83 -7.10
CA MET A 157 0.54 -10.46 -6.10
C MET A 157 -0.30 -11.60 -6.70
N LYS A 158 -1.01 -11.33 -7.81
CA LYS A 158 -1.82 -12.34 -8.51
C LYS A 158 -0.96 -13.55 -8.90
N ALA A 159 0.27 -13.33 -9.38
CA ALA A 159 1.22 -14.40 -9.72
C ALA A 159 1.67 -15.20 -8.48
N SER A 160 1.89 -14.55 -7.34
CA SER A 160 2.23 -15.21 -6.08
C SER A 160 1.07 -16.07 -5.57
N TRP A 161 -0.17 -15.62 -5.69
CA TRP A 161 -1.35 -16.41 -5.29
C TRP A 161 -1.51 -17.69 -6.10
N LYS A 162 -1.34 -17.59 -7.43
CA LYS A 162 -1.41 -18.77 -8.32
C LYS A 162 -0.37 -19.81 -7.93
N ARG A 163 0.86 -19.40 -7.59
CA ARG A 163 1.91 -20.31 -7.15
C ARG A 163 1.58 -20.98 -5.81
N SER A 164 1.08 -20.23 -4.81
CA SER A 164 0.68 -20.78 -3.53
C SER A 164 -0.48 -21.76 -3.64
N ALA A 165 -1.45 -21.50 -4.54
CA ALA A 165 -2.56 -22.41 -4.79
C ALA A 165 -2.11 -23.69 -5.50
N ALA A 166 -1.14 -23.60 -6.41
CA ALA A 166 -0.61 -24.74 -7.16
C ALA A 166 0.29 -25.67 -6.30
N SER A 167 0.99 -25.10 -5.29
CA SER A 167 1.91 -25.84 -4.42
C SER A 167 1.24 -26.54 -3.23
N GLY A 168 -0.04 -26.31 -2.97
CA GLY A 168 -0.77 -26.86 -1.83
C GLY A 168 -0.22 -26.46 -0.45
N GLN A 169 0.81 -25.60 -0.42
CA GLN A 169 1.47 -25.14 0.80
C GLN A 169 1.22 -23.64 0.97
N GLY A 170 0.34 -23.28 1.89
CA GLY A 170 0.38 -21.95 2.49
C GLY A 170 1.78 -21.75 3.06
N SER A 171 2.42 -20.59 2.73
CA SER A 171 3.75 -20.25 3.28
C SER A 171 3.67 -20.17 4.80
N ARG A 172 3.98 -21.27 5.48
CA ARG A 172 4.20 -21.29 6.91
C ARG A 172 5.69 -21.07 7.13
N SER A 173 6.07 -20.10 7.94
CA SER A 173 7.44 -19.99 8.44
C SER A 173 7.79 -21.22 9.27
N MET A 174 9.06 -21.62 9.28
CA MET A 174 9.50 -22.79 10.05
C MET A 174 9.18 -22.66 11.55
N GLU A 175 9.14 -21.45 12.09
CA GLU A 175 8.79 -21.18 13.50
C GLU A 175 7.31 -21.46 13.83
N GLN A 176 6.41 -21.38 12.85
CA GLN A 176 4.99 -21.71 13.05
C GLN A 176 4.71 -23.22 13.06
N LYS A 177 5.60 -24.03 12.48
CA LYS A 177 5.45 -25.49 12.48
C LYS A 177 5.74 -26.12 13.85
N GLU A 178 6.72 -25.60 14.58
CA GLU A 178 7.04 -26.10 15.93
C GLU A 178 5.99 -25.75 16.99
N GLN A 179 5.31 -24.60 16.86
CA GLN A 179 4.26 -24.21 17.81
C GLN A 179 2.93 -24.90 17.57
N GLU A 180 2.62 -25.34 16.35
CA GLU A 180 1.37 -26.06 16.04
C GLU A 180 1.45 -27.56 16.37
N GLU A 181 2.63 -28.15 16.44
CA GLU A 181 2.78 -29.56 16.86
C GLU A 181 2.51 -29.76 18.35
N ILE A 182 2.76 -28.73 19.16
CA ILE A 182 2.47 -28.73 20.61
C ILE A 182 0.98 -28.53 20.92
N GLN A 183 0.22 -27.90 20.03
CA GLN A 183 -1.18 -27.55 20.25
C GLN A 183 -2.20 -28.50 19.59
N ARG A 184 -1.74 -29.54 18.88
CA ARG A 184 -2.62 -30.52 18.24
C ARG A 184 -3.21 -31.55 19.19
N ASP A 185 -2.64 -31.75 20.35
CA ASP A 185 -3.10 -32.78 21.31
C ASP A 185 -4.23 -32.33 22.24
N GLU A 186 -4.71 -31.06 22.17
CA GLU A 186 -5.72 -30.56 23.11
C GLU A 186 -7.09 -30.18 22.54
N ASN A 187 -7.35 -30.23 21.22
CA ASN A 187 -8.65 -29.82 20.67
C ASN A 187 -9.16 -30.69 19.52
N GLU A 188 -9.46 -31.96 19.77
CA GLU A 188 -10.46 -32.69 18.98
C GLU A 188 -11.83 -32.59 19.66
N ALA A 189 -12.56 -31.49 19.39
CA ALA A 189 -14.05 -31.49 19.44
C ALA A 189 -14.62 -30.18 18.85
N GLY A 190 -15.22 -30.33 17.67
CA GLY A 190 -16.37 -29.50 17.27
C GLY A 190 -16.13 -28.09 16.78
N ASP A 191 -16.12 -27.83 15.52
CA ASP A 191 -17.15 -27.10 14.80
C ASP A 191 -16.84 -27.06 13.30
N ALA A 192 -17.83 -27.45 12.49
CA ALA A 192 -17.74 -27.40 11.03
C ALA A 192 -18.17 -26.01 10.54
N GLY A 193 -17.22 -25.31 9.91
CA GLY A 193 -17.66 -24.40 8.83
C GLY A 193 -17.57 -22.91 8.99
N THR A 194 -16.45 -22.35 9.41
CA THR A 194 -16.10 -20.97 9.03
C THR A 194 -14.72 -20.98 8.36
N LYS A 195 -14.70 -20.90 7.01
CA LYS A 195 -13.46 -20.65 6.29
C LYS A 195 -12.99 -19.25 6.68
N ASN A 196 -12.07 -19.17 7.63
CA ASN A 196 -11.41 -17.95 8.06
C ASN A 196 -10.57 -17.44 6.87
N THR A 197 -11.17 -16.57 6.04
CA THR A 197 -10.48 -15.95 4.91
C THR A 197 -9.54 -14.90 5.48
N ARG A 198 -8.30 -15.31 5.75
CA ARG A 198 -7.26 -14.38 6.25
C ARG A 198 -7.07 -13.26 5.24
N ILE A 199 -7.41 -12.03 5.63
CA ILE A 199 -7.11 -10.82 4.87
C ILE A 199 -5.60 -10.69 4.78
N ARG A 200 -5.06 -10.57 3.56
CA ARG A 200 -3.62 -10.34 3.34
C ARG A 200 -3.30 -8.87 3.47
N ASN A 201 -2.23 -8.56 4.19
CA ASN A 201 -1.77 -7.21 4.40
C ASN A 201 -0.59 -6.90 3.46
N ILE A 202 -0.71 -5.81 2.74
CA ILE A 202 0.29 -5.30 1.81
C ILE A 202 0.66 -3.91 2.24
N SER A 203 1.96 -3.66 2.35
CA SER A 203 2.46 -2.31 2.56
C SER A 203 3.36 -1.88 1.40
N ALA A 204 3.22 -0.64 0.98
CA ALA A 204 4.06 0.00 -0.02
C ALA A 204 4.65 1.29 0.57
N VAL A 205 5.97 1.34 0.67
CA VAL A 205 6.68 2.55 1.10
C VAL A 205 7.01 3.36 -0.14
N VAL A 206 6.41 4.53 -0.24
CA VAL A 206 6.43 5.38 -1.44
C VAL A 206 6.65 6.84 -1.09
N HIS A 207 6.38 7.74 -2.02
CA HIS A 207 6.49 9.18 -1.85
C HIS A 207 5.12 9.83 -1.60
N GLY A 208 5.14 11.08 -1.13
CA GLY A 208 3.91 11.86 -0.93
C GLY A 208 3.14 12.04 -2.23
N GLY A 209 3.85 12.35 -3.31
CA GLY A 209 3.27 12.46 -4.65
C GLY A 209 2.59 11.17 -5.11
N THR A 210 3.24 10.02 -4.92
CA THR A 210 2.69 8.71 -5.30
C THR A 210 1.38 8.41 -4.56
N ILE A 211 1.29 8.72 -3.24
CA ILE A 211 0.07 8.54 -2.46
C ILE A 211 -1.05 9.43 -3.01
N MET A 212 -0.77 10.72 -3.23
CA MET A 212 -1.73 11.66 -3.81
C MET A 212 -2.20 11.22 -5.19
N ALA A 213 -1.28 10.74 -6.05
CA ALA A 213 -1.60 10.26 -7.39
C ALA A 213 -2.54 9.04 -7.37
N LEU A 214 -2.25 8.04 -6.56
CA LEU A 214 -3.07 6.83 -6.48
C LEU A 214 -4.43 7.11 -5.86
N LEU A 215 -4.48 7.81 -4.72
CA LEU A 215 -5.74 8.04 -4.02
C LEU A 215 -6.67 8.97 -4.79
N SER A 216 -6.16 10.05 -5.40
CA SER A 216 -7.00 10.91 -6.25
C SER A 216 -7.51 10.19 -7.50
N HIS A 217 -6.72 9.28 -8.08
CA HIS A 217 -7.13 8.50 -9.25
C HIS A 217 -8.23 7.48 -8.92
N PHE A 218 -8.09 6.72 -7.83
CA PHE A 218 -8.98 5.60 -7.52
C PHE A 218 -10.18 5.98 -6.63
N LEU A 219 -10.04 7.00 -5.78
CA LEU A 219 -11.09 7.44 -4.86
C LEU A 219 -11.78 8.74 -5.31
N GLY A 220 -11.18 9.44 -6.29
CA GLY A 220 -11.63 10.79 -6.68
C GLY A 220 -11.12 11.86 -5.72
N GLY A 221 -11.72 13.05 -5.74
CA GLY A 221 -11.27 14.21 -4.96
C GLY A 221 -10.08 14.94 -5.59
N GLU A 222 -9.63 16.00 -4.93
CA GLU A 222 -8.51 16.80 -5.41
C GLU A 222 -7.17 16.13 -5.06
N TYR A 223 -6.19 16.25 -5.96
CA TYR A 223 -4.86 15.66 -5.77
C TYR A 223 -4.25 15.98 -4.40
N PHE A 224 -4.34 17.21 -3.95
CA PHE A 224 -3.74 17.67 -2.69
C PHE A 224 -4.52 17.31 -1.43
N ASP A 225 -5.75 16.77 -1.53
CA ASP A 225 -6.53 16.32 -0.37
C ASP A 225 -5.86 15.14 0.37
N TYR A 226 -5.04 14.39 -0.36
CA TYR A 226 -4.37 13.20 0.13
C TYR A 226 -2.95 13.42 0.65
N GLN A 227 -2.58 14.66 0.95
CA GLN A 227 -1.27 14.95 1.53
C GLN A 227 -1.08 14.29 2.89
N VAL A 228 0.12 13.72 3.08
CA VAL A 228 0.54 13.11 4.37
C VAL A 228 1.93 13.57 4.77
N LYS A 229 2.19 13.58 6.08
CA LYS A 229 3.53 13.84 6.62
C LYS A 229 4.44 12.62 6.39
N CYS A 230 5.76 12.82 6.41
CA CYS A 230 6.74 11.73 6.35
C CYS A 230 6.48 10.69 7.45
N GLY A 231 6.55 9.41 7.12
CA GLY A 231 6.22 8.30 8.01
C GLY A 231 4.73 8.05 8.21
N GLN A 232 3.85 8.90 7.66
CA GLN A 232 2.41 8.71 7.69
C GLN A 232 1.90 8.13 6.36
N GLY A 233 0.63 7.72 6.32
CA GLY A 233 0.06 7.11 5.12
C GLY A 233 -1.43 6.89 5.23
N TYR A 234 -1.93 6.08 4.32
CA TYR A 234 -3.31 5.62 4.25
C TYR A 234 -3.36 4.10 4.23
N SER A 235 -4.39 3.55 4.82
CA SER A 235 -4.72 2.12 4.74
C SER A 235 -6.18 1.94 4.38
N GLY A 236 -6.49 0.93 3.58
CA GLY A 236 -7.84 0.61 3.17
C GLY A 236 -7.92 -0.79 2.59
N ARG A 237 -9.08 -1.13 2.02
CA ARG A 237 -9.33 -2.45 1.45
C ARG A 237 -9.39 -2.39 -0.07
N LEU A 238 -8.78 -3.38 -0.71
CA LEU A 238 -8.99 -3.71 -2.12
C LEU A 238 -9.88 -4.94 -2.18
N VAL A 239 -11.06 -4.80 -2.75
CA VAL A 239 -12.07 -5.87 -2.87
C VAL A 239 -12.07 -6.35 -4.31
N PHE A 240 -11.61 -7.58 -4.53
CA PHE A 240 -11.56 -8.19 -5.86
C PHE A 240 -12.89 -8.84 -6.19
N PRO A 241 -13.57 -8.40 -7.27
CA PRO A 241 -14.80 -9.04 -7.70
C PRO A 241 -14.52 -10.43 -8.29
N ALA A 242 -15.52 -11.30 -8.20
CA ALA A 242 -15.40 -12.70 -8.63
C ALA A 242 -15.23 -12.88 -10.14
N ASP A 243 -15.66 -11.92 -10.93
CA ASP A 243 -15.52 -11.91 -12.41
C ASP A 243 -14.10 -11.57 -12.90
N GLY A 244 -13.19 -11.23 -11.96
CA GLY A 244 -11.80 -10.91 -12.26
C GLY A 244 -11.56 -9.46 -12.70
N ALA A 245 -12.56 -8.59 -12.59
CA ALA A 245 -12.39 -7.16 -12.82
C ALA A 245 -11.38 -6.54 -11.84
N ASP A 246 -11.01 -5.29 -12.07
CA ASP A 246 -10.11 -4.57 -11.18
C ASP A 246 -10.73 -4.39 -9.79
N PRO A 247 -9.90 -4.40 -8.73
CA PRO A 247 -10.42 -4.31 -7.38
C PRO A 247 -11.00 -2.93 -7.08
N GLU A 248 -12.08 -2.91 -6.33
CA GLU A 248 -12.62 -1.70 -5.76
C GLU A 248 -11.81 -1.24 -4.55
N TRP A 249 -11.52 0.06 -4.49
CA TRP A 249 -10.84 0.71 -3.38
C TRP A 249 -11.88 1.16 -2.34
N LYS A 250 -11.79 0.59 -1.12
CA LYS A 250 -12.79 0.87 -0.06
C LYS A 250 -12.14 1.29 1.25
N GLU A 251 -12.81 2.19 1.97
CA GLU A 251 -12.50 2.53 3.36
C GLU A 251 -11.06 3.01 3.60
N PHE A 252 -10.48 3.73 2.65
CA PHE A 252 -9.15 4.30 2.85
C PHE A 252 -9.21 5.44 3.88
N ARG A 253 -8.51 5.24 5.00
CA ARG A 253 -8.36 6.21 6.10
C ARG A 253 -6.89 6.48 6.36
N ARG A 254 -6.58 7.59 7.01
CA ARG A 254 -5.21 7.88 7.44
C ARG A 254 -4.75 6.85 8.48
N LEU A 255 -3.47 6.47 8.46
CA LEU A 255 -2.92 5.53 9.45
C LEU A 255 -3.12 6.00 10.88
N SER A 256 -3.08 7.31 11.13
CA SER A 256 -3.34 7.90 12.45
C SER A 256 -4.78 7.73 12.97
N GLU A 257 -5.70 7.29 12.12
CA GLU A 257 -7.11 7.03 12.48
C GLU A 257 -7.36 5.58 12.87
N TYR A 258 -6.35 4.70 12.72
CA TYR A 258 -6.41 3.31 13.14
C TYR A 258 -5.81 3.13 14.53
N THR A 259 -6.40 2.25 15.32
CA THR A 259 -5.78 1.75 16.55
C THR A 259 -4.70 0.71 16.21
N ALA A 260 -3.74 0.50 17.10
CA ALA A 260 -2.74 -0.56 16.95
C ALA A 260 -3.39 -1.95 16.78
N ALA A 261 -4.50 -2.21 17.47
CA ALA A 261 -5.23 -3.48 17.37
C ALA A 261 -5.82 -3.69 15.97
N GLU A 262 -6.41 -2.67 15.33
CA GLU A 262 -6.94 -2.75 13.96
C GLU A 262 -5.83 -2.98 12.93
N LEU A 263 -4.63 -2.39 13.14
CA LEU A 263 -3.49 -2.57 12.25
C LEU A 263 -2.86 -3.97 12.36
N ILE A 264 -2.86 -4.57 13.56
CA ILE A 264 -2.23 -5.88 13.82
C ILE A 264 -3.18 -7.03 13.46
N LYS A 265 -4.45 -6.95 13.88
CA LYS A 265 -5.41 -8.06 13.70
C LYS A 265 -6.09 -8.10 12.34
N GLY A 266 -6.09 -7.00 11.59
CA GLY A 266 -6.83 -6.89 10.34
C GLY A 266 -8.35 -6.81 10.53
N GLU A 267 -8.85 -6.69 11.75
CA GLU A 267 -10.27 -6.59 12.07
C GLU A 267 -10.73 -5.13 11.94
N THR A 268 -11.70 -4.90 11.07
CA THR A 268 -12.52 -3.70 11.13
C THR A 268 -13.69 -3.99 12.08
N ASN A 269 -13.86 -3.20 13.13
CA ASN A 269 -15.12 -3.19 13.87
C ASN A 269 -16.23 -2.79 12.88
N GLY A 270 -17.07 -3.78 12.52
CA GLY A 270 -18.27 -3.58 11.72
C GLY A 270 -19.37 -2.87 12.50
#